data_45337d89819141a440b4f86a34e592e0
#
_entry.id   45337d89819141a440b4f86a34e592e0
#
_cell.length_a   1.000
_cell.length_b   1.000
_cell.length_c   1.000
_cell.angle_alpha   90.00
_cell.angle_beta   90.00
_cell.angle_gamma   90.00
#
_symmetry.space_group_name_H-M   'P 1'
#
loop_
_entity.id
_entity.type
_entity.pdbx_description
1 polymer ?
#
loop_
_entity_poly.entity_id
_entity_poly.type
_entity_poly.pdbx_seq_one_letter_code
_entity_poly.pdbx_strand_id
1 'polypeptide(L)'
;GDDMHGRFLKAAAERAGINTEGLVMDPAAATSLAFVALSDSGEREFSFIRDPGADTLLRPNELNQQLLRNTKVFHVGSVSLTAEPSRSSTWQALITAKSTGAAVSYDPNYRASLWADDAAACDQIRSILPIVDIIKLSQEEMPFAAGIDDVDTAIKVLRKEGVALIVITLGEGGAVVATGDQQRSVPAFPCDAVDTTGAGDAFFGGFLSEFVKSGKSVYDVSIDDMVRFARVGCATASLCIGRRGGIPSMPTMEEVTELLNG
;
A
#
# COMPACT_ATOMS: atom_id res chain seq x y z
N GLY A 1 16.73 3.59 -10.54
CA GLY A 1 17.88 3.96 -11.35
C GLY A 1 18.35 2.81 -12.21
N ASP A 2 18.99 3.09 -13.34
CA ASP A 2 19.68 2.06 -14.11
C ASP A 2 21.07 1.79 -13.51
N ASP A 3 21.07 1.28 -12.30
CA ASP A 3 22.23 0.91 -11.52
C ASP A 3 22.15 -0.54 -11.01
N MET A 4 23.11 -0.98 -10.20
CA MET A 4 23.11 -2.33 -9.67
C MET A 4 21.88 -2.63 -8.79
N HIS A 5 21.40 -1.64 -8.04
CA HIS A 5 20.27 -1.79 -7.13
C HIS A 5 18.95 -1.84 -7.92
N GLY A 6 18.75 -0.94 -8.89
CA GLY A 6 17.55 -0.95 -9.75
C GLY A 6 17.44 -2.24 -10.58
N ARG A 7 18.55 -2.70 -11.17
CA ARG A 7 18.57 -3.99 -11.88
C ARG A 7 18.29 -5.18 -10.97
N PHE A 8 18.80 -5.15 -9.73
CA PHE A 8 18.48 -6.17 -8.73
C PHE A 8 16.98 -6.19 -8.38
N LEU A 9 16.38 -5.02 -8.13
CA LEU A 9 14.95 -4.89 -7.81
C LEU A 9 14.07 -5.35 -8.98
N LYS A 10 14.40 -4.94 -10.22
CA LYS A 10 13.70 -5.39 -11.42
C LYS A 10 13.73 -6.91 -11.54
N ALA A 11 14.92 -7.50 -11.44
CA ALA A 11 15.06 -8.95 -11.50
C ALA A 11 14.34 -9.68 -10.35
N ALA A 12 14.26 -9.09 -9.14
CA ALA A 12 13.50 -9.64 -8.03
C ALA A 12 12.00 -9.64 -8.32
N ALA A 13 11.46 -8.55 -8.86
CA ALA A 13 10.06 -8.45 -9.28
C ALA A 13 9.72 -9.47 -10.37
N GLU A 14 10.58 -9.61 -11.40
CA GLU A 14 10.40 -10.59 -12.49
C GLU A 14 10.40 -12.02 -11.97
N ARG A 15 11.32 -12.37 -11.03
CA ARG A 15 11.33 -13.69 -10.39
C ARG A 15 10.06 -13.97 -9.58
N ALA A 16 9.45 -12.94 -9.02
CA ALA A 16 8.16 -13.04 -8.34
C ALA A 16 6.96 -13.08 -9.30
N GLY A 17 7.18 -13.10 -10.62
CA GLY A 17 6.13 -13.14 -11.63
C GLY A 17 5.45 -11.79 -11.90
N ILE A 18 6.03 -10.68 -11.44
CA ILE A 18 5.49 -9.33 -11.66
C ILE A 18 5.91 -8.84 -13.06
N ASN A 19 4.93 -8.33 -13.83
CA ASN A 19 5.20 -7.68 -15.11
C ASN A 19 5.92 -6.33 -14.88
N THR A 20 7.12 -6.19 -15.42
CA THR A 20 7.97 -5.00 -15.27
C THR A 20 7.96 -4.06 -16.48
N GLU A 21 7.06 -4.25 -17.45
CA GLU A 21 6.95 -3.38 -18.65
C GLU A 21 6.64 -1.91 -18.29
N GLY A 22 6.04 -1.66 -17.14
CA GLY A 22 5.79 -0.32 -16.62
C GLY A 22 6.91 0.24 -15.74
N LEU A 23 7.97 -0.53 -15.47
CA LEU A 23 9.11 -0.10 -14.66
C LEU A 23 10.12 0.65 -15.53
N VAL A 24 10.20 1.97 -15.34
CA VAL A 24 11.18 2.82 -16.02
C VAL A 24 12.53 2.71 -15.32
N MET A 25 13.58 2.44 -16.10
CA MET A 25 14.98 2.44 -15.62
C MET A 25 15.63 3.76 -16.03
N ASP A 26 15.85 4.67 -15.06
CA ASP A 26 16.43 5.99 -15.32
C ASP A 26 17.97 5.96 -15.15
N PRO A 27 18.75 6.24 -16.21
CA PRO A 27 20.21 6.29 -16.11
C PRO A 27 20.74 7.60 -15.48
N ALA A 28 19.87 8.60 -15.30
CA ALA A 28 20.27 9.93 -14.83
C ALA A 28 20.21 10.07 -13.30
N ALA A 29 19.56 9.15 -12.60
CA ALA A 29 19.46 9.19 -11.15
C ALA A 29 19.67 7.80 -10.51
N ALA A 30 20.19 7.81 -9.28
CA ALA A 30 20.40 6.58 -8.54
C ALA A 30 19.08 6.01 -8.00
N THR A 31 19.04 4.69 -7.83
CA THR A 31 17.99 4.02 -7.07
C THR A 31 18.00 4.55 -5.63
N SER A 32 16.83 4.96 -5.13
CA SER A 32 16.68 5.37 -3.73
C SER A 32 17.04 4.24 -2.78
N LEU A 33 17.80 4.54 -1.74
CA LEU A 33 18.20 3.58 -0.72
C LEU A 33 17.57 3.96 0.61
N ALA A 34 16.97 2.96 1.28
CA ALA A 34 16.49 3.07 2.64
C ALA A 34 17.39 2.25 3.56
N PHE A 35 17.99 2.90 4.54
CA PHE A 35 18.75 2.24 5.60
C PHE A 35 17.87 2.13 6.83
N VAL A 36 17.86 0.95 7.44
CA VAL A 36 17.11 0.69 8.68
C VAL A 36 18.14 0.44 9.76
N ALA A 37 18.19 1.32 10.75
CA ALA A 37 18.94 1.11 11.98
C ALA A 37 17.97 0.65 13.09
N LEU A 38 18.46 -0.23 13.96
CA LEU A 38 17.75 -0.59 15.19
C LEU A 38 18.42 0.20 16.32
N SER A 39 17.60 0.94 17.08
CA SER A 39 18.06 1.58 18.32
C SER A 39 18.29 0.53 19.40
N ASP A 40 18.96 0.92 20.48
CA ASP A 40 19.15 0.07 21.67
C ASP A 40 17.81 -0.33 22.33
N SER A 41 16.74 0.43 22.10
CA SER A 41 15.36 0.13 22.54
C SER A 41 14.61 -0.83 21.59
N GLY A 42 15.20 -1.21 20.44
CA GLY A 42 14.58 -2.02 19.42
C GLY A 42 13.68 -1.23 18.46
N GLU A 43 13.62 0.10 18.60
CA GLU A 43 12.92 0.96 17.65
C GLU A 43 13.67 1.08 16.33
N ARG A 44 12.93 1.23 15.23
CA ARG A 44 13.49 1.37 13.89
C ARG A 44 13.63 2.83 13.51
N GLU A 45 14.84 3.20 13.12
CA GLU A 45 15.13 4.48 12.50
C GLU A 45 15.39 4.28 11.00
N PHE A 46 14.72 5.08 10.17
CA PHE A 46 14.88 5.04 8.72
C PHE A 46 15.69 6.25 8.26
N SER A 47 16.74 5.98 7.48
CA SER A 47 17.50 7.00 6.75
C SER A 47 17.43 6.73 5.25
N PHE A 48 17.14 7.78 4.47
CA PHE A 48 16.99 7.66 3.02
C PHE A 48 18.09 8.41 2.28
N ILE A 49 18.67 7.78 1.27
CA ILE A 49 19.48 8.44 0.25
C ILE A 49 18.60 8.56 -1.00
N ARG A 50 18.09 9.78 -1.26
CA ARG A 50 17.07 10.07 -2.28
C ARG A 50 17.17 11.51 -2.80
N ASP A 51 18.38 11.96 -3.21
CA ASP A 51 18.61 13.35 -3.64
C ASP A 51 19.39 13.44 -4.97
N PRO A 52 18.65 13.50 -6.13
CA PRO A 52 17.32 12.96 -6.34
C PRO A 52 17.35 11.43 -6.48
N GLY A 53 16.33 10.75 -5.94
CA GLY A 53 16.14 9.34 -6.22
C GLY A 53 15.40 9.14 -7.54
N ALA A 54 15.70 8.08 -8.29
CA ALA A 54 15.05 7.79 -9.57
C ALA A 54 13.53 7.68 -9.47
N ASP A 55 13.00 7.22 -8.33
CA ASP A 55 11.57 7.11 -8.06
C ASP A 55 10.83 8.47 -8.04
N THR A 56 11.57 9.58 -7.81
CA THR A 56 10.99 10.93 -7.87
C THR A 56 10.92 11.49 -9.29
N LEU A 57 11.60 10.88 -10.25
CA LEU A 57 11.80 11.43 -11.59
C LEU A 57 10.88 10.83 -12.65
N LEU A 58 9.98 9.91 -12.31
CA LEU A 58 9.02 9.36 -13.25
C LEU A 58 8.15 10.48 -13.86
N ARG A 59 8.16 10.59 -15.18
CA ARG A 59 7.46 11.63 -15.94
C ARG A 59 6.14 11.13 -16.52
N PRO A 60 5.14 11.99 -16.72
CA PRO A 60 3.84 11.61 -17.28
C PRO A 60 3.92 10.90 -18.65
N ASN A 61 4.87 11.27 -19.49
CA ASN A 61 5.07 10.66 -20.81
C ASN A 61 5.78 9.30 -20.79
N GLU A 62 6.26 8.87 -19.62
CA GLU A 62 6.88 7.56 -19.38
C GLU A 62 5.86 6.52 -18.88
N LEU A 63 4.65 6.96 -18.54
CA LEU A 63 3.59 6.06 -18.08
C LEU A 63 3.13 5.12 -19.19
N ASN A 64 3.13 3.82 -18.92
CA ASN A 64 2.60 2.83 -19.84
C ASN A 64 1.07 2.90 -19.87
N GLN A 65 0.53 3.63 -20.85
CA GLN A 65 -0.90 3.87 -20.99
C GLN A 65 -1.70 2.60 -21.23
N GLN A 66 -1.11 1.59 -21.88
CA GLN A 66 -1.79 0.31 -22.10
C GLN A 66 -1.98 -0.48 -20.80
N LEU A 67 -0.96 -0.53 -19.95
CA LEU A 67 -1.07 -1.17 -18.64
C LEU A 67 -2.12 -0.46 -17.78
N LEU A 68 -2.08 0.88 -17.72
CA LEU A 68 -3.04 1.67 -16.95
C LEU A 68 -4.49 1.43 -17.39
N ARG A 69 -4.74 1.36 -18.71
CA ARG A 69 -6.09 1.16 -19.26
C ARG A 69 -6.63 -0.25 -19.05
N ASN A 70 -5.77 -1.23 -18.87
CA ASN A 70 -6.13 -2.65 -18.70
C ASN A 70 -6.12 -3.11 -17.23
N THR A 71 -5.77 -2.21 -16.30
CA THR A 71 -5.71 -2.58 -14.88
C THR A 71 -7.10 -2.72 -14.26
N LYS A 72 -7.25 -3.65 -13.34
CA LYS A 72 -8.48 -3.80 -12.52
C LYS A 72 -8.42 -2.97 -11.24
N VAL A 73 -7.22 -2.90 -10.65
CA VAL A 73 -6.93 -2.12 -9.45
C VAL A 73 -5.65 -1.33 -9.71
N PHE A 74 -5.71 -0.01 -9.58
CA PHE A 74 -4.55 0.85 -9.59
C PHE A 74 -4.19 1.18 -8.14
N HIS A 75 -3.02 0.71 -7.70
CA HIS A 75 -2.54 0.95 -6.34
C HIS A 75 -1.56 2.12 -6.30
N VAL A 76 -1.68 2.96 -5.26
CA VAL A 76 -0.83 4.12 -5.04
C VAL A 76 -0.47 4.25 -3.56
N GLY A 77 0.74 4.78 -3.29
CA GLY A 77 1.19 5.22 -1.97
C GLY A 77 1.51 6.71 -1.96
N SER A 78 1.67 7.31 -0.77
CA SER A 78 1.96 8.74 -0.66
C SER A 78 3.40 9.10 -1.05
N VAL A 79 4.31 8.15 -1.04
CA VAL A 79 5.73 8.38 -1.37
C VAL A 79 5.92 8.93 -2.78
N SER A 80 5.08 8.54 -3.73
CA SER A 80 5.09 9.08 -5.10
C SER A 80 4.56 10.52 -5.20
N LEU A 81 3.94 11.04 -4.14
CA LEU A 81 3.42 12.41 -4.06
C LEU A 81 4.42 13.40 -3.43
N THR A 82 5.57 12.93 -2.95
CA THR A 82 6.56 13.76 -2.23
C THR A 82 7.28 14.77 -3.10
N ALA A 83 7.46 14.48 -4.40
CA ALA A 83 8.24 15.33 -5.30
C ALA A 83 7.68 15.35 -6.74
N GLU A 84 8.01 16.41 -7.49
CA GLU A 84 7.82 16.45 -8.93
C GLU A 84 9.03 15.84 -9.67
N PRO A 85 8.81 15.24 -10.86
CA PRO A 85 7.56 15.07 -11.63
C PRO A 85 6.72 13.84 -11.22
N SER A 86 7.17 13.01 -10.27
CA SER A 86 6.48 11.78 -9.84
C SER A 86 5.05 12.07 -9.34
N ARG A 87 4.83 13.18 -8.63
CA ARG A 87 3.50 13.59 -8.18
C ARG A 87 2.54 13.81 -9.35
N SER A 88 2.95 14.62 -10.34
CA SER A 88 2.14 14.85 -11.55
C SER A 88 1.87 13.56 -12.32
N SER A 89 2.86 12.66 -12.40
CA SER A 89 2.71 11.36 -13.04
C SER A 89 1.71 10.47 -12.29
N THR A 90 1.76 10.48 -10.97
CA THR A 90 0.82 9.73 -10.11
C THR A 90 -0.61 10.22 -10.34
N TRP A 91 -0.83 11.53 -10.35
CA TRP A 91 -2.14 12.10 -10.65
C TRP A 91 -2.65 11.72 -12.04
N GLN A 92 -1.80 11.79 -13.05
CA GLN A 92 -2.20 11.38 -14.40
C GLN A 92 -2.54 9.89 -14.48
N ALA A 93 -1.77 9.03 -13.81
CA ALA A 93 -2.03 7.60 -13.74
C ALA A 93 -3.37 7.30 -13.04
N LEU A 94 -3.65 7.97 -11.91
CA LEU A 94 -4.91 7.87 -11.17
C LEU A 94 -6.12 8.21 -12.06
N ILE A 95 -6.07 9.36 -12.74
CA ILE A 95 -7.14 9.82 -13.64
C ILE A 95 -7.32 8.82 -14.79
N THR A 96 -6.22 8.35 -15.40
CA THR A 96 -6.29 7.39 -16.51
C THR A 96 -6.92 6.07 -16.06
N ALA A 97 -6.46 5.47 -14.95
CA ALA A 97 -6.98 4.21 -14.44
C ALA A 97 -8.47 4.34 -14.07
N LYS A 98 -8.85 5.41 -13.35
CA LYS A 98 -10.24 5.67 -12.97
C LYS A 98 -11.15 5.83 -14.18
N SER A 99 -10.71 6.51 -15.22
CA SER A 99 -11.50 6.74 -16.46
C SER A 99 -11.83 5.45 -17.22
N THR A 100 -11.09 4.37 -16.97
CA THR A 100 -11.30 3.05 -17.58
C THR A 100 -12.02 2.06 -16.66
N GLY A 101 -12.46 2.52 -15.49
CA GLY A 101 -13.24 1.72 -14.55
C GLY A 101 -12.40 0.90 -13.56
N ALA A 102 -11.10 1.14 -13.48
CA ALA A 102 -10.26 0.53 -12.46
C ALA A 102 -10.65 1.05 -11.05
N ALA A 103 -10.63 0.16 -10.06
CA ALA A 103 -10.68 0.57 -8.67
C ALA A 103 -9.34 1.21 -8.26
N VAL A 104 -9.39 2.34 -7.56
CA VAL A 104 -8.20 2.99 -7.01
C VAL A 104 -8.01 2.54 -5.56
N SER A 105 -6.89 1.85 -5.29
CA SER A 105 -6.49 1.46 -3.94
C SER A 105 -5.35 2.34 -3.42
N TYR A 106 -5.42 2.71 -2.16
CA TYR A 106 -4.48 3.62 -1.53
C TYR A 106 -3.98 3.09 -0.19
N ASP A 107 -2.67 3.09 -0.02
CA ASP A 107 -1.98 2.96 1.26
C ASP A 107 -1.03 4.16 1.38
N PRO A 108 -1.28 5.15 2.25
CA PRO A 108 -0.40 6.30 2.40
C PRO A 108 1.04 5.88 2.65
N ASN A 109 1.24 4.87 3.44
CA ASN A 109 2.55 4.33 3.78
C ASN A 109 3.50 5.47 4.19
N TYR A 110 3.02 6.29 5.14
CA TYR A 110 3.64 7.54 5.57
C TYR A 110 5.07 7.32 6.07
N ARG A 111 5.98 8.19 5.65
CA ARG A 111 7.39 8.23 6.09
C ARG A 111 7.78 9.67 6.37
N ALA A 112 7.80 10.05 7.64
CA ALA A 112 8.06 11.43 8.08
C ALA A 112 9.29 12.06 7.43
N SER A 113 10.39 11.30 7.33
CA SER A 113 11.66 11.77 6.77
C SER A 113 11.65 12.09 5.26
N LEU A 114 10.57 11.76 4.54
CA LEU A 114 10.41 12.07 3.11
C LEU A 114 9.59 13.33 2.84
N TRP A 115 9.07 13.97 3.88
CA TRP A 115 8.24 15.17 3.80
C TRP A 115 8.94 16.38 4.39
N ALA A 116 8.59 17.56 3.91
CA ALA A 116 9.11 18.81 4.48
C ALA A 116 8.64 19.00 5.92
N ASP A 117 7.37 18.68 6.16
CA ASP A 117 6.71 18.68 7.47
C ASP A 117 5.39 17.87 7.41
N ASP A 118 4.77 17.67 8.57
CA ASP A 118 3.51 16.92 8.68
C ASP A 118 2.34 17.62 7.97
N ALA A 119 2.33 18.94 7.86
CA ALA A 119 1.27 19.68 7.17
C ALA A 119 1.32 19.39 5.67
N ALA A 120 2.50 19.44 5.06
CA ALA A 120 2.70 19.07 3.65
C ALA A 120 2.31 17.62 3.38
N ALA A 121 2.63 16.71 4.31
CA ALA A 121 2.22 15.30 4.21
C ALA A 121 0.70 15.17 4.26
N CYS A 122 0.04 15.79 5.25
CA CYS A 122 -1.42 15.77 5.36
C CYS A 122 -2.11 16.29 4.10
N ASP A 123 -1.65 17.43 3.56
CA ASP A 123 -2.23 18.04 2.37
C ASP A 123 -2.16 17.10 1.17
N GLN A 124 -1.00 16.46 0.93
CA GLN A 124 -0.84 15.54 -0.18
C GLN A 124 -1.58 14.21 0.04
N ILE A 125 -1.54 13.65 1.25
CA ILE A 125 -2.24 12.41 1.58
C ILE A 125 -3.76 12.58 1.38
N ARG A 126 -4.32 13.70 1.80
CA ARG A 126 -5.75 13.99 1.67
C ARG A 126 -6.16 14.39 0.26
N SER A 127 -5.25 14.98 -0.52
CA SER A 127 -5.57 15.48 -1.86
C SER A 127 -6.16 14.42 -2.80
N ILE A 128 -5.74 13.16 -2.67
CA ILE A 128 -6.20 12.08 -3.54
C ILE A 128 -7.42 11.31 -3.00
N LEU A 129 -7.85 11.53 -1.75
CA LEU A 129 -8.98 10.80 -1.16
C LEU A 129 -10.26 10.83 -2.02
N PRO A 130 -10.64 11.97 -2.67
CA PRO A 130 -11.85 12.00 -3.49
C PRO A 130 -11.85 11.06 -4.71
N ILE A 131 -10.70 10.52 -5.10
CA ILE A 131 -10.58 9.57 -6.22
C ILE A 131 -10.34 8.12 -5.76
N VAL A 132 -10.10 7.91 -4.46
CA VAL A 132 -9.81 6.61 -3.86
C VAL A 132 -11.09 5.81 -3.62
N ASP A 133 -11.08 4.55 -4.01
CA ASP A 133 -12.17 3.60 -3.75
C ASP A 133 -11.90 2.71 -2.54
N ILE A 134 -10.64 2.28 -2.37
CA ILE A 134 -10.21 1.34 -1.34
C ILE A 134 -9.04 1.98 -0.60
N ILE A 135 -9.14 2.16 0.70
CA ILE A 135 -8.04 2.66 1.52
C ILE A 135 -7.63 1.63 2.58
N LYS A 136 -6.34 1.51 2.79
CA LYS A 136 -5.78 0.86 3.97
C LYS A 136 -4.96 1.91 4.72
N LEU A 137 -5.18 2.01 6.02
CA LEU A 137 -4.40 2.84 6.95
C LEU A 137 -3.87 1.98 8.08
N SER A 138 -2.68 2.29 8.58
CA SER A 138 -2.33 1.93 9.95
C SER A 138 -3.01 2.87 10.94
N GLN A 139 -3.05 2.48 12.23
CA GLN A 139 -3.60 3.35 13.26
C GLN A 139 -2.87 4.68 13.34
N GLU A 140 -1.55 4.68 13.16
CA GLU A 140 -0.70 5.87 13.19
C GLU A 140 -0.91 6.79 11.98
N GLU A 141 -1.47 6.28 10.88
CA GLU A 141 -1.73 7.05 9.66
C GLU A 141 -3.09 7.76 9.67
N MET A 142 -4.00 7.37 10.56
CA MET A 142 -5.34 7.97 10.64
C MET A 142 -5.31 9.51 10.83
N PRO A 143 -4.46 10.11 11.69
CA PRO A 143 -4.38 11.56 11.84
C PRO A 143 -4.00 12.27 10.53
N PHE A 144 -3.16 11.67 9.70
CA PHE A 144 -2.73 12.24 8.43
C PHE A 144 -3.84 12.19 7.37
N ALA A 145 -4.54 11.07 7.24
CA ALA A 145 -5.59 10.88 6.25
C ALA A 145 -6.94 11.45 6.71
N ALA A 146 -7.36 11.17 7.93
CA ALA A 146 -8.69 11.52 8.45
C ALA A 146 -8.69 12.72 9.43
N GLY A 147 -7.52 13.13 9.93
CA GLY A 147 -7.41 14.23 10.91
C GLY A 147 -7.78 13.82 12.33
N ILE A 148 -7.89 12.55 12.62
CA ILE A 148 -8.37 12.00 13.90
C ILE A 148 -7.73 10.64 14.15
N ASP A 149 -7.55 10.27 15.42
CA ASP A 149 -6.97 9.01 15.90
C ASP A 149 -8.01 7.99 16.41
N ASP A 150 -9.30 8.35 16.38
CA ASP A 150 -10.41 7.46 16.71
C ASP A 150 -10.89 6.71 15.46
N VAL A 151 -10.88 5.37 15.51
CA VAL A 151 -11.20 4.47 14.39
C VAL A 151 -12.60 4.72 13.83
N ASP A 152 -13.60 4.83 14.70
CA ASP A 152 -15.00 4.98 14.27
C ASP A 152 -15.23 6.34 13.59
N THR A 153 -14.56 7.37 14.09
CA THR A 153 -14.62 8.73 13.52
C THR A 153 -13.82 8.82 12.23
N ALA A 154 -12.63 8.19 12.16
CA ALA A 154 -11.83 8.14 10.94
C ALA A 154 -12.60 7.46 9.79
N ILE A 155 -13.27 6.34 10.06
CA ILE A 155 -14.14 5.67 9.08
C ILE A 155 -15.24 6.61 8.56
N LYS A 156 -15.89 7.36 9.45
CA LYS A 156 -16.94 8.33 9.04
C LYS A 156 -16.39 9.46 8.18
N VAL A 157 -15.18 9.95 8.50
CA VAL A 157 -14.51 10.99 7.70
C VAL A 157 -14.19 10.45 6.31
N LEU A 158 -13.52 9.30 6.22
CA LEU A 158 -13.13 8.69 4.95
C LEU A 158 -14.35 8.37 4.06
N ARG A 159 -15.47 7.93 4.65
CA ARG A 159 -16.73 7.73 3.90
C ARG A 159 -17.27 9.02 3.30
N LYS A 160 -17.16 10.14 4.02
CA LYS A 160 -17.58 11.47 3.50
C LYS A 160 -16.72 11.92 2.33
N GLU A 161 -15.44 11.51 2.30
CA GLU A 161 -14.54 11.75 1.16
C GLU A 161 -14.87 10.84 -0.05
N GLY A 162 -15.77 9.87 0.09
CA GLY A 162 -16.21 8.99 -0.99
C GLY A 162 -15.55 7.61 -1.02
N VAL A 163 -14.70 7.29 -0.04
CA VAL A 163 -14.02 5.98 0.02
C VAL A 163 -15.04 4.88 0.33
N ALA A 164 -15.15 3.90 -0.57
CA ALA A 164 -16.13 2.81 -0.47
C ALA A 164 -15.69 1.68 0.47
N LEU A 165 -14.43 1.27 0.39
CA LEU A 165 -13.88 0.17 1.17
C LEU A 165 -12.73 0.69 2.06
N ILE A 166 -12.91 0.59 3.36
CA ILE A 166 -11.96 1.13 4.35
C ILE A 166 -11.40 -0.01 5.19
N VAL A 167 -10.08 -0.02 5.35
CA VAL A 167 -9.34 -0.95 6.20
C VAL A 167 -8.43 -0.15 7.12
N ILE A 168 -8.52 -0.40 8.43
CA ILE A 168 -7.61 0.16 9.42
C ILE A 168 -6.90 -1.00 10.11
N THR A 169 -5.58 -1.11 9.94
CA THR A 169 -4.77 -2.15 10.58
C THR A 169 -4.33 -1.71 11.97
N LEU A 170 -4.42 -2.63 12.95
CA LEU A 170 -4.19 -2.41 14.37
C LEU A 170 -3.02 -3.26 14.91
N GLY A 171 -2.04 -3.60 14.06
CA GLY A 171 -0.93 -4.48 14.41
C GLY A 171 -1.41 -5.83 14.94
N GLU A 172 -1.03 -6.19 16.16
CA GLU A 172 -1.45 -7.44 16.83
C GLU A 172 -2.98 -7.52 17.06
N GLY A 173 -3.68 -6.39 17.07
CA GLY A 173 -5.14 -6.32 17.15
C GLY A 173 -5.86 -6.74 15.86
N GLY A 174 -5.12 -6.96 14.77
CA GLY A 174 -5.69 -7.32 13.49
C GLY A 174 -6.11 -6.11 12.66
N ALA A 175 -7.37 -6.05 12.22
CA ALA A 175 -7.87 -4.95 11.41
C ALA A 175 -9.35 -4.65 11.68
N VAL A 176 -9.75 -3.40 11.44
CA VAL A 176 -11.15 -3.01 11.28
C VAL A 176 -11.42 -2.78 9.81
N VAL A 177 -12.49 -3.39 9.30
CA VAL A 177 -12.94 -3.20 7.92
C VAL A 177 -14.30 -2.54 7.89
N ALA A 178 -14.54 -1.68 6.90
CA ALA A 178 -15.82 -1.01 6.76
C ALA A 178 -16.23 -0.83 5.29
N THR A 179 -17.54 -1.01 5.03
CA THR A 179 -18.20 -0.72 3.75
C THR A 179 -19.66 -0.33 4.00
N GLY A 180 -20.21 0.57 3.17
CA GLY A 180 -21.53 1.15 3.45
C GLY A 180 -21.59 1.71 4.88
N ASP A 181 -22.63 1.37 5.64
CA ASP A 181 -22.80 1.77 7.04
C ASP A 181 -22.28 0.73 8.05
N GLN A 182 -21.70 -0.36 7.56
CA GLN A 182 -21.24 -1.47 8.38
C GLN A 182 -19.75 -1.43 8.61
N GLN A 183 -19.33 -1.96 9.76
CA GLN A 183 -17.94 -2.21 10.09
C GLN A 183 -17.80 -3.50 10.92
N ARG A 184 -16.63 -4.15 10.86
CA ARG A 184 -16.29 -5.37 11.61
C ARG A 184 -14.81 -5.37 11.97
N SER A 185 -14.51 -5.91 13.14
CA SER A 185 -13.13 -6.26 13.53
C SER A 185 -12.77 -7.65 13.02
N VAL A 186 -11.54 -7.80 12.55
CA VAL A 186 -10.97 -9.06 12.08
C VAL A 186 -9.69 -9.30 12.87
N PRO A 187 -9.60 -10.36 13.69
CA PRO A 187 -8.42 -10.61 14.50
C PRO A 187 -7.20 -10.98 13.67
N ALA A 188 -6.00 -10.64 14.17
CA ALA A 188 -4.75 -11.13 13.60
C ALA A 188 -4.59 -12.64 13.88
N PHE A 189 -3.71 -13.29 13.11
CA PHE A 189 -3.25 -14.63 13.43
C PHE A 189 -2.06 -14.53 14.38
N PRO A 190 -2.01 -15.37 15.44
CA PRO A 190 -0.85 -15.43 16.33
C PRO A 190 0.41 -15.83 15.55
N CYS A 191 1.50 -15.14 15.79
CA CYS A 191 2.79 -15.47 15.20
C CYS A 191 3.94 -14.94 16.04
N ASP A 192 5.11 -15.54 15.90
CA ASP A 192 6.36 -15.04 16.46
C ASP A 192 6.99 -14.07 15.48
N ALA A 193 6.85 -12.77 15.76
CA ALA A 193 7.36 -11.71 14.87
C ALA A 193 8.90 -11.67 14.87
N VAL A 194 9.49 -11.87 13.71
CA VAL A 194 10.94 -11.77 13.46
C VAL A 194 11.30 -10.42 12.84
N ASP A 195 10.52 -9.97 11.86
CA ASP A 195 10.72 -8.71 11.16
C ASP A 195 9.38 -8.18 10.64
N THR A 196 8.94 -7.02 11.11
CA THR A 196 7.64 -6.43 10.70
C THR A 196 7.71 -5.65 9.38
N THR A 197 8.88 -5.67 8.70
CA THR A 197 9.03 -5.02 7.38
C THR A 197 8.11 -5.67 6.35
N GLY A 198 7.28 -4.85 5.69
CA GLY A 198 6.35 -5.33 4.68
C GLY A 198 5.04 -5.93 5.21
N ALA A 199 4.80 -5.94 6.53
CA ALA A 199 3.55 -6.46 7.10
C ALA A 199 2.29 -5.79 6.50
N GLY A 200 2.31 -4.46 6.39
CA GLY A 200 1.23 -3.69 5.78
C GLY A 200 1.04 -4.01 4.30
N ASP A 201 2.15 -4.11 3.56
CA ASP A 201 2.15 -4.46 2.13
C ASP A 201 1.62 -5.89 1.92
N ALA A 202 2.07 -6.85 2.75
CA ALA A 202 1.60 -8.23 2.73
C ALA A 202 0.10 -8.34 3.03
N PHE A 203 -0.37 -7.64 4.08
CA PHE A 203 -1.79 -7.56 4.40
C PHE A 203 -2.59 -7.04 3.22
N PHE A 204 -2.20 -5.90 2.67
CA PHE A 204 -2.97 -5.26 1.63
C PHE A 204 -2.91 -6.02 0.31
N GLY A 205 -1.76 -6.64 -0.01
CA GLY A 205 -1.62 -7.55 -1.14
C GLY A 205 -2.59 -8.74 -1.05
N GLY A 206 -2.65 -9.40 0.11
CA GLY A 206 -3.60 -10.48 0.38
C GLY A 206 -5.06 -10.03 0.27
N PHE A 207 -5.41 -8.89 0.86
CA PHE A 207 -6.74 -8.29 0.78
C PHE A 207 -7.15 -7.98 -0.67
N LEU A 208 -6.30 -7.27 -1.42
CA LEU A 208 -6.59 -6.89 -2.80
C LEU A 208 -6.65 -8.09 -3.74
N SER A 209 -5.87 -9.15 -3.48
CA SER A 209 -5.97 -10.38 -4.27
C SER A 209 -7.36 -11.01 -4.18
N GLU A 210 -7.94 -11.06 -2.98
CA GLU A 210 -9.29 -11.58 -2.77
C GLU A 210 -10.37 -10.66 -3.35
N PHE A 211 -10.20 -9.34 -3.24
CA PHE A 211 -11.06 -8.39 -3.91
C PHE A 211 -11.08 -8.64 -5.43
N VAL A 212 -9.93 -8.74 -6.07
CA VAL A 212 -9.83 -8.98 -7.53
C VAL A 212 -10.42 -10.33 -7.92
N LYS A 213 -10.18 -11.40 -7.15
CA LYS A 213 -10.77 -12.74 -7.37
C LYS A 213 -12.29 -12.74 -7.25
N SER A 214 -12.85 -11.88 -6.40
CA SER A 214 -14.30 -11.80 -6.22
C SER A 214 -15.05 -11.34 -7.48
N GLY A 215 -14.37 -10.60 -8.37
CA GLY A 215 -14.96 -10.01 -9.57
C GLY A 215 -16.00 -8.91 -9.28
N LYS A 216 -16.15 -8.50 -8.03
CA LYS A 216 -17.14 -7.50 -7.61
C LYS A 216 -16.66 -6.08 -7.89
N SER A 217 -17.62 -5.18 -8.15
CA SER A 217 -17.38 -3.75 -8.04
C SER A 217 -17.19 -3.37 -6.57
N VAL A 218 -16.46 -2.28 -6.29
CA VAL A 218 -16.27 -1.77 -4.92
C VAL A 218 -17.58 -1.47 -4.21
N TYR A 219 -18.63 -1.15 -4.96
CA TYR A 219 -19.97 -0.85 -4.42
C TYR A 219 -20.81 -2.09 -4.13
N ASP A 220 -20.42 -3.27 -4.65
CA ASP A 220 -21.11 -4.55 -4.45
C ASP A 220 -20.46 -5.43 -3.38
N VAL A 221 -19.37 -4.94 -2.78
CA VAL A 221 -18.65 -5.64 -1.71
C VAL A 221 -19.43 -5.54 -0.41
N SER A 222 -19.85 -6.67 0.13
CA SER A 222 -20.51 -6.75 1.45
C SER A 222 -19.50 -6.71 2.60
N ILE A 223 -20.01 -6.47 3.81
CA ILE A 223 -19.15 -6.53 5.01
C ILE A 223 -18.58 -7.94 5.24
N ASP A 224 -19.29 -8.99 4.88
CA ASP A 224 -18.79 -10.36 4.99
C ASP A 224 -17.67 -10.65 3.97
N ASP A 225 -17.74 -10.06 2.76
CA ASP A 225 -16.65 -10.08 1.80
C ASP A 225 -15.40 -9.36 2.39
N MET A 226 -15.61 -8.18 2.98
CA MET A 226 -14.54 -7.40 3.61
C MET A 226 -13.83 -8.20 4.71
N VAL A 227 -14.61 -8.90 5.55
CA VAL A 227 -14.07 -9.78 6.60
C VAL A 227 -13.25 -10.91 5.98
N ARG A 228 -13.77 -11.56 4.94
CA ARG A 228 -13.04 -12.63 4.24
C ARG A 228 -11.73 -12.12 3.63
N PHE A 229 -11.75 -10.99 2.93
CA PHE A 229 -10.55 -10.38 2.34
C PHE A 229 -9.51 -10.03 3.41
N ALA A 230 -9.97 -9.42 4.51
CA ALA A 230 -9.09 -9.05 5.61
C ALA A 230 -8.51 -10.27 6.36
N ARG A 231 -9.25 -11.38 6.48
CA ARG A 231 -8.69 -12.62 7.04
C ARG A 231 -7.51 -13.14 6.21
N VAL A 232 -7.63 -13.10 4.87
CA VAL A 232 -6.50 -13.45 3.99
C VAL A 232 -5.36 -12.45 4.17
N GLY A 233 -5.65 -11.15 4.27
CA GLY A 233 -4.67 -10.12 4.58
C GLY A 233 -3.94 -10.37 5.89
N CYS A 234 -4.67 -10.65 6.98
CA CYS A 234 -4.09 -10.97 8.29
C CYS A 234 -3.19 -12.22 8.24
N ALA A 235 -3.63 -13.28 7.55
CA ALA A 235 -2.83 -14.50 7.40
C ALA A 235 -1.54 -14.24 6.60
N THR A 236 -1.64 -13.47 5.51
CA THR A 236 -0.48 -13.09 4.68
C THR A 236 0.52 -12.26 5.49
N ALA A 237 0.04 -11.28 6.26
CA ALA A 237 0.88 -10.45 7.12
C ALA A 237 1.57 -11.27 8.22
N SER A 238 0.82 -12.17 8.88
CA SER A 238 1.34 -13.03 9.95
C SER A 238 2.49 -13.91 9.47
N LEU A 239 2.34 -14.55 8.29
CA LEU A 239 3.40 -15.36 7.69
C LEU A 239 4.60 -14.51 7.23
N CYS A 240 4.35 -13.31 6.71
CA CYS A 240 5.40 -12.38 6.29
C CYS A 240 6.30 -11.99 7.45
N ILE A 241 5.72 -11.55 8.59
CA ILE A 241 6.50 -11.07 9.74
C ILE A 241 7.26 -12.18 10.50
N GLY A 242 6.93 -13.44 10.28
CA GLY A 242 7.69 -14.60 10.78
C GLY A 242 9.03 -14.81 10.06
N ARG A 243 9.36 -13.99 9.05
CA ARG A 243 10.56 -14.09 8.22
C ARG A 243 11.24 -12.73 8.10
N ARG A 244 12.54 -12.73 7.75
CA ARG A 244 13.29 -11.49 7.52
C ARG A 244 13.13 -10.97 6.10
N GLY A 245 13.01 -9.63 5.97
CA GLY A 245 13.02 -8.89 4.72
C GLY A 245 11.62 -8.61 4.18
N GLY A 246 11.53 -7.82 3.10
CA GLY A 246 10.29 -7.47 2.41
C GLY A 246 9.88 -8.54 1.40
N ILE A 247 10.28 -8.40 0.11
CA ILE A 247 9.92 -9.37 -0.95
C ILE A 247 10.25 -10.84 -0.58
N PRO A 248 11.43 -11.17 -0.01
CA PRO A 248 11.74 -12.56 0.33
C PRO A 248 10.88 -13.18 1.43
N SER A 249 10.22 -12.35 2.26
CA SER A 249 9.35 -12.82 3.34
C SER A 249 7.90 -13.09 2.90
N MET A 250 7.51 -12.65 1.70
CA MET A 250 6.14 -12.83 1.21
C MET A 250 5.79 -14.30 1.09
N PRO A 251 4.66 -14.75 1.71
CA PRO A 251 4.24 -16.15 1.65
C PRO A 251 3.64 -16.52 0.28
N THR A 252 3.61 -17.79 0.00
CA THR A 252 2.82 -18.35 -1.10
C THR A 252 1.34 -18.43 -0.73
N MET A 253 0.46 -18.51 -1.72
CA MET A 253 -0.97 -18.72 -1.48
C MET A 253 -1.30 -20.07 -0.85
N GLU A 254 -0.42 -21.08 -1.06
CA GLU A 254 -0.55 -22.38 -0.39
C GLU A 254 -0.34 -22.24 1.12
N GLU A 255 0.74 -21.58 1.54
CA GLU A 255 1.01 -21.30 2.97
C GLU A 255 -0.13 -20.49 3.62
N VAL A 256 -0.64 -19.48 2.92
CA VAL A 256 -1.79 -18.68 3.40
C VAL A 256 -3.04 -19.55 3.57
N THR A 257 -3.31 -20.43 2.58
CA THR A 257 -4.49 -21.32 2.61
C THR A 257 -4.37 -22.35 3.75
N GLU A 258 -3.19 -22.89 3.98
CA GLU A 258 -2.93 -23.80 5.10
C GLU A 258 -3.20 -23.12 6.45
N LEU A 259 -2.70 -21.89 6.65
CA LEU A 259 -2.95 -21.15 7.88
C LEU A 259 -4.44 -20.80 8.09
N LEU A 260 -5.19 -20.54 7.02
CA LEU A 260 -6.62 -20.23 7.10
C LEU A 260 -7.48 -21.44 7.47
N ASN A 261 -7.02 -22.67 7.19
CA ASN A 261 -7.76 -23.91 7.40
C ASN A 261 -7.37 -24.64 8.70
N GLY A 262 -6.27 -24.26 9.33
CA GLY A 262 -5.79 -24.83 10.61
C GLY A 262 -6.37 -24.08 11.79
#